data_f0f7d5edff9da5b7f9034acc1c8487fd
#
_entry.id   f0f7d5edff9da5b7f9034acc1c8487fd
#
_cell.length_a   1.000
_cell.length_b   1.000
_cell.length_c   1.000
_cell.angle_alpha   90.00
_cell.angle_beta   90.00
_cell.angle_gamma   90.00
#
_symmetry.space_group_name_H-M   'P 1'
#
loop_
_entity.id
_entity.type
_entity.pdbx_description
1 polymer ?
#
loop_
_entity_poly.entity_id
_entity_poly.type
_entity_poly.pdbx_seq_one_letter_code
_entity_poly.pdbx_strand_id
1 'polypeptide(L)'
;GQILFISDFSDLNGNEKVISRALSSEEKRGNLIRLANGVYLRPKNTRFGVVYPSVDEMVNAIARRDRAKVQPCGVTALNILGLSTQVPTKYTYLTSGSSRKLKLGNRLVELKRSVPKNFAFKTALGALLMQALKSLGEKNISKQEIEQIHKLVSEETQKEAFKQDLSLMPIWMRKLITNIFNTLNL
;
A
#
# COMPACT_ATOMS: atom_id res chain seq x y z
N GLY A 1 -10.37 -3.18 13.75
CA GLY A 1 -10.19 -4.63 13.93
C GLY A 1 -8.72 -5.00 13.93
N GLN A 2 -8.35 -6.11 14.53
CA GLN A 2 -6.96 -6.59 14.60
C GLN A 2 -6.75 -7.71 13.59
N ILE A 3 -5.67 -7.61 12.79
CA ILE A 3 -5.27 -8.67 11.86
C ILE A 3 -4.40 -9.68 12.62
N LEU A 4 -4.74 -10.95 12.50
CA LEU A 4 -4.09 -12.07 13.16
C LEU A 4 -3.55 -13.04 12.11
N PHE A 5 -2.37 -13.59 12.37
CA PHE A 5 -1.74 -14.62 11.55
C PHE A 5 -1.54 -15.89 12.38
N ILE A 6 -1.45 -17.04 11.71
CA ILE A 6 -1.12 -18.31 12.41
C ILE A 6 0.22 -18.19 13.14
N SER A 7 1.20 -17.48 12.55
CA SER A 7 2.52 -17.24 13.14
C SER A 7 2.50 -16.43 14.44
N ASP A 8 1.45 -15.64 14.71
CA ASP A 8 1.35 -14.85 15.93
C ASP A 8 1.14 -15.72 17.18
N PHE A 9 0.84 -17.00 16.99
CA PHE A 9 0.56 -17.96 18.03
C PHE A 9 1.64 -19.05 18.15
N SER A 10 2.79 -18.86 17.48
CA SER A 10 3.90 -19.84 17.49
C SER A 10 4.44 -20.16 18.89
N ASP A 11 4.35 -19.19 19.82
CA ASP A 11 4.86 -19.31 21.19
C ASP A 11 3.95 -20.16 22.11
N LEU A 12 2.76 -20.54 21.65
CA LEU A 12 1.78 -21.30 22.45
C LEU A 12 2.05 -22.82 22.47
N ASN A 13 3.28 -23.27 22.17
CA ASN A 13 3.63 -24.71 22.11
C ASN A 13 2.70 -25.55 21.23
N GLY A 14 1.93 -24.91 20.37
CA GLY A 14 0.96 -25.55 19.48
C GLY A 14 1.58 -25.86 18.11
N ASN A 15 1.35 -27.09 17.64
CA ASN A 15 1.59 -27.40 16.23
C ASN A 15 0.75 -26.45 15.37
N GLU A 16 1.32 -25.91 14.28
CA GLU A 16 0.66 -25.01 13.33
C GLU A 16 -0.72 -25.53 12.89
N LYS A 17 -0.88 -26.86 12.75
CA LYS A 17 -2.17 -27.50 12.43
C LYS A 17 -3.21 -27.31 13.54
N VAL A 18 -2.80 -27.33 14.82
CA VAL A 18 -3.70 -27.14 15.96
C VAL A 18 -4.15 -25.68 16.01
N ILE A 19 -3.21 -24.73 15.86
CA ILE A 19 -3.50 -23.29 15.79
C ILE A 19 -4.45 -22.99 14.63
N SER A 20 -4.18 -23.52 13.43
CA SER A 20 -5.04 -23.34 12.26
C SER A 20 -6.46 -23.88 12.49
N ARG A 21 -6.60 -25.04 13.15
CA ARG A 21 -7.93 -25.60 13.52
C ARG A 21 -8.65 -24.71 14.54
N ALA A 22 -7.94 -24.20 15.54
CA ALA A 22 -8.51 -23.32 16.55
C ALA A 22 -9.04 -22.00 15.91
N LEU A 23 -8.23 -21.35 15.06
CA LEU A 23 -8.63 -20.14 14.34
C LEU A 23 -9.82 -20.40 13.40
N SER A 24 -9.85 -21.55 12.73
CA SER A 24 -10.99 -21.95 11.88
C SER A 24 -12.24 -22.25 12.71
N SER A 25 -12.09 -22.76 13.94
CA SER A 25 -13.23 -22.95 14.84
C SER A 25 -13.79 -21.59 15.31
N GLU A 26 -12.93 -20.63 15.64
CA GLU A 26 -13.35 -19.28 16.01
C GLU A 26 -14.00 -18.52 14.84
N GLU A 27 -13.54 -18.75 13.60
CA GLU A 27 -14.20 -18.25 12.39
C GLU A 27 -15.64 -18.79 12.28
N LYS A 28 -15.83 -20.12 12.46
CA LYS A 28 -17.14 -20.76 12.42
C LYS A 28 -18.10 -20.26 13.50
N ARG A 29 -17.55 -19.87 14.67
CA ARG A 29 -18.30 -19.25 15.76
C ARG A 29 -18.64 -17.77 15.54
N GLY A 30 -18.10 -17.16 14.48
CA GLY A 30 -18.30 -15.75 14.16
C GLY A 30 -17.39 -14.78 14.94
N ASN A 31 -16.46 -15.29 15.74
CA ASN A 31 -15.52 -14.47 16.53
C ASN A 31 -14.37 -13.92 15.67
N LEU A 32 -14.07 -14.59 14.55
CA LEU A 32 -13.06 -14.16 13.58
C LEU A 32 -13.66 -14.15 12.17
N ILE A 33 -13.09 -13.32 11.31
CA ILE A 33 -13.39 -13.29 9.87
C ILE A 33 -12.14 -13.70 9.12
N ARG A 34 -12.23 -14.69 8.26
CA ARG A 34 -11.12 -15.12 7.41
C ARG A 34 -10.97 -14.17 6.23
N LEU A 35 -9.85 -13.47 6.14
CA LEU A 35 -9.53 -12.54 5.05
C LEU A 35 -8.80 -13.26 3.89
N ALA A 36 -7.91 -14.19 4.23
CA ALA A 36 -7.16 -15.01 3.29
C ALA A 36 -6.66 -16.29 4.00
N ASN A 37 -5.96 -17.16 3.28
CA ASN A 37 -5.37 -18.34 3.91
C ASN A 37 -4.34 -17.94 4.98
N GLY A 38 -4.59 -18.35 6.23
CA GLY A 38 -3.74 -18.03 7.38
C GLY A 38 -3.80 -16.55 7.83
N VAL A 39 -4.78 -15.77 7.33
CA VAL A 39 -4.99 -14.37 7.69
C VAL A 39 -6.41 -14.17 8.20
N TYR A 40 -6.54 -13.77 9.45
CA TYR A 40 -7.81 -13.59 10.12
C TYR A 40 -7.95 -12.16 10.61
N LEU A 41 -9.18 -11.68 10.73
CA LEU A 41 -9.54 -10.41 11.31
C LEU A 41 -10.36 -10.67 12.58
N ARG A 42 -9.91 -10.14 13.70
CA ARG A 42 -10.76 -9.96 14.87
C ARG A 42 -11.62 -8.73 14.63
N PRO A 43 -12.92 -8.88 14.38
CA PRO A 43 -13.76 -7.76 13.99
C PRO A 43 -13.91 -6.75 15.13
N LYS A 44 -13.99 -5.46 14.78
CA LYS A 44 -14.48 -4.43 15.70
C LYS A 44 -15.93 -4.16 15.32
N ASN A 45 -16.85 -4.61 16.13
CA ASN A 45 -18.27 -4.35 15.95
C ASN A 45 -18.61 -2.93 16.43
N THR A 46 -19.35 -2.20 15.64
CA THR A 46 -19.90 -0.89 15.97
C THR A 46 -21.40 -0.91 15.75
N ARG A 47 -22.10 0.12 16.19
CA ARG A 47 -23.54 0.29 15.90
C ARG A 47 -23.88 0.33 14.40
N PHE A 48 -22.89 0.57 13.53
CA PHE A 48 -23.05 0.60 12.06
C PHE A 48 -22.56 -0.68 11.38
N GLY A 49 -22.20 -1.72 12.15
CA GLY A 49 -21.70 -2.99 11.65
C GLY A 49 -20.21 -3.19 11.90
N VAL A 50 -19.62 -4.15 11.18
CA VAL A 50 -18.21 -4.53 11.30
C VAL A 50 -17.32 -3.52 10.59
N VAL A 51 -16.32 -2.99 11.30
CA VAL A 51 -15.28 -2.13 10.70
C VAL A 51 -14.13 -3.01 10.20
N TYR A 52 -13.98 -3.02 8.88
CA TYR A 52 -12.85 -3.68 8.21
C TYR A 52 -11.65 -2.73 8.12
N PRO A 53 -10.43 -3.25 8.27
CA PRO A 53 -9.23 -2.48 7.98
C PRO A 53 -9.18 -2.10 6.49
N SER A 54 -8.46 -1.02 6.19
CA SER A 54 -8.17 -0.63 4.80
C SER A 54 -7.32 -1.68 4.09
N VAL A 55 -7.32 -1.65 2.75
CA VAL A 55 -6.46 -2.56 1.97
C VAL A 55 -4.99 -2.34 2.31
N ASP A 56 -4.58 -1.07 2.49
CA ASP A 56 -3.21 -0.71 2.88
C ASP A 56 -2.83 -1.30 4.23
N GLU A 57 -3.69 -1.20 5.23
CA GLU A 57 -3.45 -1.80 6.56
C GLU A 57 -3.28 -3.32 6.46
N MET A 58 -4.14 -3.99 5.67
CA MET A 58 -4.06 -5.44 5.45
C MET A 58 -2.77 -5.83 4.73
N VAL A 59 -2.41 -5.12 3.66
CA VAL A 59 -1.19 -5.38 2.87
C VAL A 59 0.07 -5.12 3.70
N ASN A 60 0.09 -4.03 4.47
CA ASN A 60 1.21 -3.71 5.35
C ASN A 60 1.36 -4.73 6.50
N ALA A 61 0.26 -5.24 7.04
CA ALA A 61 0.32 -6.32 8.04
C ALA A 61 0.93 -7.60 7.47
N ILE A 62 0.50 -7.99 6.26
CA ILE A 62 1.06 -9.14 5.54
C ILE A 62 2.55 -8.93 5.23
N ALA A 63 2.92 -7.73 4.80
CA ALA A 63 4.30 -7.39 4.48
C ALA A 63 5.20 -7.47 5.73
N ARG A 64 4.74 -6.97 6.88
CA ARG A 64 5.48 -7.10 8.16
C ARG A 64 5.70 -8.56 8.54
N ARG A 65 4.66 -9.40 8.48
CA ARG A 65 4.79 -10.84 8.71
C ARG A 65 5.85 -11.46 7.80
N ASP A 66 5.82 -11.12 6.53
CA ASP A 66 6.72 -11.69 5.51
C ASP A 66 8.11 -11.04 5.50
N ARG A 67 8.37 -10.07 6.38
CA ARG A 67 9.60 -9.25 6.42
C ARG A 67 9.91 -8.63 5.05
N ALA A 68 8.87 -8.22 4.34
CA ALA A 68 8.95 -7.62 3.01
C ALA A 68 8.56 -6.13 3.06
N LYS A 69 9.10 -5.35 2.13
CA LYS A 69 8.65 -3.99 1.84
C LYS A 69 7.54 -4.04 0.80
N VAL A 70 6.57 -3.15 0.92
CA VAL A 70 5.51 -2.98 -0.07
C VAL A 70 5.34 -1.52 -0.43
N GLN A 71 4.94 -1.26 -1.67
CA GLN A 71 4.73 0.08 -2.22
C GLN A 71 3.52 0.05 -3.16
N PRO A 72 2.48 0.87 -2.93
CA PRO A 72 1.37 1.01 -3.88
C PRO A 72 1.89 1.41 -5.27
N CYS A 73 1.29 0.86 -6.32
CA CYS A 73 1.66 1.21 -7.70
C CYS A 73 0.46 1.22 -8.64
N GLY A 74 0.65 1.74 -9.84
CA GLY A 74 -0.40 1.82 -10.86
C GLY A 74 -1.60 2.65 -10.38
N VAL A 75 -2.79 2.20 -10.71
CA VAL A 75 -4.05 2.88 -10.32
C VAL A 75 -4.20 3.02 -8.81
N THR A 76 -3.64 2.10 -8.02
CA THR A 76 -3.65 2.20 -6.55
C THR A 76 -2.89 3.45 -6.07
N ALA A 77 -1.70 3.70 -6.61
CA ALA A 77 -0.92 4.90 -6.28
C ALA A 77 -1.61 6.18 -6.73
N LEU A 78 -2.20 6.19 -7.94
CA LEU A 78 -2.99 7.31 -8.46
C LEU A 78 -4.17 7.66 -7.56
N ASN A 79 -4.91 6.65 -7.12
CA ASN A 79 -6.07 6.84 -6.25
C ASN A 79 -5.66 7.38 -4.87
N ILE A 80 -4.58 6.86 -4.26
CA ILE A 80 -4.07 7.34 -2.97
C ILE A 80 -3.66 8.81 -3.03
N LEU A 81 -3.04 9.25 -4.14
CA LEU A 81 -2.62 10.64 -4.34
C LEU A 81 -3.75 11.57 -4.81
N GLY A 82 -4.97 11.05 -5.03
CA GLY A 82 -6.07 11.83 -5.59
C GLY A 82 -5.86 12.25 -7.05
N LEU A 83 -4.93 11.59 -7.77
CA LEU A 83 -4.66 11.79 -9.20
C LEU A 83 -5.64 10.99 -10.09
N SER A 84 -6.49 10.19 -9.50
CA SER A 84 -7.58 9.50 -10.18
C SER A 84 -8.75 9.32 -9.21
N THR A 85 -9.96 9.59 -9.67
CA THR A 85 -11.21 9.32 -8.95
C THR A 85 -11.67 7.87 -9.07
N GLN A 86 -11.04 7.08 -9.94
CA GLN A 86 -11.38 5.68 -10.14
C GLN A 86 -10.99 4.86 -8.93
N VAL A 87 -11.98 4.21 -8.30
CA VAL A 87 -11.72 3.23 -7.24
C VAL A 87 -11.19 1.95 -7.88
N PRO A 88 -9.98 1.48 -7.51
CA PRO A 88 -9.43 0.28 -8.11
C PRO A 88 -10.28 -0.94 -7.78
N THR A 89 -10.67 -1.72 -8.78
CA THR A 89 -11.26 -3.05 -8.58
C THR A 89 -10.22 -4.08 -8.13
N LYS A 90 -8.96 -3.84 -8.51
CA LYS A 90 -7.79 -4.61 -8.11
C LYS A 90 -6.69 -3.67 -7.60
N TYR A 91 -6.29 -3.86 -6.38
CA TYR A 91 -5.20 -3.12 -5.76
C TYR A 91 -3.86 -3.73 -6.13
N THR A 92 -2.91 -2.93 -6.59
CA THR A 92 -1.60 -3.41 -7.02
C THR A 92 -0.49 -2.78 -6.17
N TYR A 93 0.40 -3.63 -5.67
CA TYR A 93 1.56 -3.22 -4.88
C TYR A 93 2.82 -3.86 -5.43
N LEU A 94 3.91 -3.12 -5.43
CA LEU A 94 5.24 -3.70 -5.56
C LEU A 94 5.62 -4.34 -4.22
N THR A 95 6.39 -5.42 -4.26
CA THR A 95 6.92 -6.08 -3.05
C THR A 95 8.38 -6.47 -3.23
N SER A 96 9.15 -6.41 -2.16
CA SER A 96 10.50 -7.00 -2.11
C SER A 96 10.47 -8.51 -1.92
N GLY A 97 9.32 -9.05 -1.50
CA GLY A 97 9.06 -10.49 -1.33
C GLY A 97 8.56 -11.16 -2.62
N SER A 98 7.86 -12.27 -2.46
CA SER A 98 7.35 -13.06 -3.58
C SER A 98 6.10 -12.45 -4.21
N SER A 99 6.02 -12.53 -5.55
CA SER A 99 4.80 -12.15 -6.29
C SER A 99 3.66 -13.09 -5.96
N ARG A 100 2.48 -12.53 -5.70
CA ARG A 100 1.27 -13.32 -5.45
C ARG A 100 0.00 -12.50 -5.61
N LYS A 101 -1.11 -13.19 -5.82
CA LYS A 101 -2.45 -12.62 -5.79
C LYS A 101 -3.14 -13.04 -4.50
N LEU A 102 -3.82 -12.10 -3.87
CA LEU A 102 -4.53 -12.30 -2.61
C LEU A 102 -5.98 -11.83 -2.78
N LYS A 103 -6.89 -12.56 -2.18
CA LYS A 103 -8.26 -12.09 -1.98
C LYS A 103 -8.40 -11.75 -0.50
N LEU A 104 -8.51 -10.47 -0.18
CA LEU A 104 -8.64 -9.95 1.17
C LEU A 104 -10.10 -9.51 1.36
N GLY A 105 -10.92 -10.39 1.94
CA GLY A 105 -12.37 -10.24 1.91
C GLY A 105 -12.87 -10.21 0.47
N ASN A 106 -13.56 -9.14 0.07
CA ASN A 106 -14.08 -8.95 -1.29
C ASN A 106 -13.11 -8.20 -2.23
N ARG A 107 -11.90 -7.89 -1.77
CA ARG A 107 -10.94 -7.08 -2.52
C ARG A 107 -9.83 -7.93 -3.10
N LEU A 108 -9.52 -7.72 -4.38
CA LEU A 108 -8.40 -8.36 -5.05
C LEU A 108 -7.14 -7.53 -4.87
N VAL A 109 -6.07 -8.15 -4.42
CA VAL A 109 -4.75 -7.53 -4.24
C VAL A 109 -3.73 -8.33 -5.01
N GLU A 110 -2.89 -7.63 -5.77
CA GLU A 110 -1.77 -8.22 -6.50
C GLU A 110 -0.46 -7.64 -5.95
N LEU A 111 0.41 -8.50 -5.44
CA LEU A 111 1.77 -8.17 -5.06
C LEU A 111 2.70 -8.56 -6.20
N LYS A 112 3.44 -7.60 -6.75
CA LYS A 112 4.40 -7.79 -7.85
C LYS A 112 5.81 -7.61 -7.30
N ARG A 113 6.65 -8.64 -7.43
CA ARG A 113 8.06 -8.53 -7.03
C ARG A 113 8.74 -7.40 -7.80
N SER A 114 9.55 -6.63 -7.10
CA SER A 114 10.23 -5.48 -7.67
C SER A 114 11.67 -5.36 -7.18
N VAL A 115 12.43 -4.54 -7.89
CA VAL A 115 13.85 -4.29 -7.60
C VAL A 115 14.03 -3.41 -6.37
N PRO A 116 15.14 -3.53 -5.62
CA PRO A 116 15.40 -2.75 -4.40
C PRO A 116 15.28 -1.23 -4.59
N LYS A 117 15.62 -0.72 -5.76
CA LYS A 117 15.53 0.72 -6.09
C LYS A 117 14.14 1.29 -5.84
N ASN A 118 13.07 0.54 -6.08
CA ASN A 118 11.69 1.01 -5.87
C ASN A 118 11.33 1.15 -4.37
N PHE A 119 12.16 0.65 -3.47
CA PHE A 119 11.98 0.74 -2.02
C PHE A 119 13.05 1.62 -1.35
N ALA A 120 13.83 2.37 -2.14
CA ALA A 120 14.93 3.21 -1.65
C ALA A 120 14.52 4.66 -1.35
N PHE A 121 13.27 5.02 -1.64
CA PHE A 121 12.72 6.34 -1.36
C PHE A 121 12.70 6.61 0.14
N LYS A 122 13.04 7.83 0.52
CA LYS A 122 13.05 8.30 1.91
C LYS A 122 11.69 8.79 2.36
N THR A 123 10.88 9.32 1.42
CA THR A 123 9.55 9.86 1.68
C THR A 123 8.46 8.98 1.07
N ALA A 124 7.32 8.92 1.74
CA ALA A 124 6.14 8.24 1.21
C ALA A 124 5.62 8.91 -0.06
N LEU A 125 5.66 10.26 -0.10
CA LEU A 125 5.23 11.02 -1.26
C LEU A 125 6.10 10.73 -2.48
N GLY A 126 7.44 10.73 -2.33
CA GLY A 126 8.38 10.43 -3.43
C GLY A 126 8.14 9.05 -4.02
N ALA A 127 7.97 8.04 -3.15
CA ALA A 127 7.70 6.69 -3.55
C ALA A 127 6.35 6.55 -4.32
N LEU A 128 5.29 7.20 -3.82
CA LEU A 128 3.97 7.18 -4.45
C LEU A 128 3.95 7.93 -5.78
N LEU A 129 4.53 9.14 -5.83
CA LEU A 129 4.62 9.95 -7.05
C LEU A 129 5.37 9.23 -8.15
N MET A 130 6.51 8.58 -7.83
CA MET A 130 7.24 7.76 -8.80
C MET A 130 6.33 6.70 -9.44
N GLN A 131 5.52 5.99 -8.67
CA GLN A 131 4.67 4.93 -9.19
C GLN A 131 3.44 5.45 -9.91
N ALA A 132 2.85 6.54 -9.43
CA ALA A 132 1.71 7.20 -10.06
C ALA A 132 2.08 7.81 -11.42
N LEU A 133 3.13 8.60 -11.46
CA LEU A 133 3.63 9.23 -12.70
C LEU A 133 4.06 8.18 -13.73
N LYS A 134 4.69 7.07 -13.27
CA LYS A 134 5.00 5.95 -14.15
C LYS A 134 3.76 5.32 -14.79
N SER A 135 2.64 5.31 -14.07
CA SER A 135 1.37 4.79 -14.56
C SER A 135 0.68 5.73 -15.54
N LEU A 136 0.76 7.05 -15.32
CA LEU A 136 0.21 8.05 -16.23
C LEU A 136 1.01 8.13 -17.53
N GLY A 137 2.35 8.14 -17.41
CA GLY A 137 3.27 8.43 -18.52
C GLY A 137 3.36 9.94 -18.80
N GLU A 138 4.52 10.35 -19.31
CA GLU A 138 4.89 11.76 -19.50
C GLU A 138 3.87 12.57 -20.33
N LYS A 139 3.32 11.95 -21.37
CA LYS A 139 2.44 12.64 -22.35
C LYS A 139 0.98 12.77 -21.90
N ASN A 140 0.60 12.08 -20.82
CA ASN A 140 -0.80 11.96 -20.41
C ASN A 140 -1.12 12.73 -19.13
N ILE A 141 -0.22 13.61 -18.67
CA ILE A 141 -0.42 14.38 -17.45
C ILE A 141 -1.24 15.62 -17.78
N SER A 142 -2.44 15.71 -17.25
CA SER A 142 -3.36 16.84 -17.40
C SER A 142 -3.00 18.02 -16.48
N LYS A 143 -3.58 19.19 -16.73
CA LYS A 143 -3.44 20.36 -15.86
C LYS A 143 -3.93 20.07 -14.43
N GLN A 144 -5.05 19.36 -14.29
CA GLN A 144 -5.62 19.00 -12.99
C GLN A 144 -4.66 18.13 -12.17
N GLU A 145 -3.99 17.16 -12.82
CA GLU A 145 -3.00 16.32 -12.14
C GLU A 145 -1.77 17.11 -11.72
N ILE A 146 -1.34 18.09 -12.54
CA ILE A 146 -0.24 19.01 -12.18
C ILE A 146 -0.62 19.86 -10.95
N GLU A 147 -1.83 20.40 -10.90
CA GLU A 147 -2.33 21.16 -9.76
C GLU A 147 -2.39 20.31 -8.49
N GLN A 148 -2.85 19.06 -8.61
CA GLN A 148 -2.88 18.15 -7.48
C GLN A 148 -1.46 17.78 -7.01
N ILE A 149 -0.52 17.52 -7.91
CA ILE A 149 0.89 17.26 -7.56
C ILE A 149 1.50 18.48 -6.89
N HIS A 150 1.21 19.70 -7.40
CA HIS A 150 1.67 20.95 -6.81
C HIS A 150 1.20 21.06 -5.35
N LYS A 151 -0.08 20.79 -5.08
CA LYS A 151 -0.63 20.76 -3.73
C LYS A 151 0.10 19.76 -2.84
N LEU A 152 0.26 18.51 -3.28
CA LEU A 152 0.93 17.45 -2.52
C LEU A 152 2.39 17.83 -2.19
N VAL A 153 3.11 18.41 -3.16
CA VAL A 153 4.50 18.85 -2.95
C VAL A 153 4.58 20.04 -1.99
N SER A 154 3.61 20.96 -2.04
CA SER A 154 3.57 22.10 -1.11
C SER A 154 3.33 21.67 0.34
N GLU A 155 2.52 20.64 0.54
CA GLU A 155 2.17 20.06 1.85
C GLU A 155 3.23 19.10 2.40
N GLU A 156 4.24 18.69 1.59
CA GLU A 156 5.30 17.78 2.05
C GLU A 156 6.16 18.47 3.12
N THR A 157 6.27 17.80 4.27
CA THR A 157 7.02 18.33 5.42
C THR A 157 8.50 17.98 5.37
N GLN A 158 8.87 16.85 4.74
CA GLN A 158 10.25 16.36 4.64
C GLN A 158 10.90 16.81 3.32
N LYS A 159 10.89 18.11 3.03
CA LYS A 159 11.30 18.68 1.73
C LYS A 159 12.70 18.25 1.29
N GLU A 160 13.68 18.25 2.19
CA GLU A 160 15.07 17.88 1.86
C GLU A 160 15.18 16.38 1.53
N ALA A 161 14.52 15.51 2.28
CA ALA A 161 14.46 14.10 1.97
C ALA A 161 13.76 13.82 0.63
N PHE A 162 12.66 14.55 0.35
CA PHE A 162 11.94 14.46 -0.90
C PHE A 162 12.78 14.97 -2.10
N LYS A 163 13.54 16.06 -1.94
CA LYS A 163 14.50 16.51 -2.98
C LYS A 163 15.54 15.42 -3.30
N GLN A 164 16.04 14.70 -2.28
CA GLN A 164 16.95 13.59 -2.50
C GLN A 164 16.29 12.43 -3.27
N ASP A 165 15.01 12.17 -3.01
CA ASP A 165 14.23 11.14 -3.71
C ASP A 165 14.12 11.40 -5.22
N LEU A 166 14.17 12.66 -5.66
CA LEU A 166 14.14 13.01 -7.09
C LEU A 166 15.29 12.35 -7.86
N SER A 167 16.44 12.09 -7.23
CA SER A 167 17.57 11.41 -7.86
C SER A 167 17.24 9.97 -8.29
N LEU A 168 16.26 9.32 -7.64
CA LEU A 168 15.80 7.98 -7.96
C LEU A 168 14.80 7.93 -9.11
N MET A 169 14.24 9.09 -9.49
CA MET A 169 13.22 9.21 -10.52
C MET A 169 13.81 9.36 -11.93
N PRO A 170 13.07 8.95 -12.98
CA PRO A 170 13.40 9.28 -14.36
C PRO A 170 13.57 10.79 -14.59
N ILE A 171 14.37 11.17 -15.59
CA ILE A 171 14.71 12.57 -15.87
C ILE A 171 13.46 13.44 -16.07
N TRP A 172 12.48 12.98 -16.82
CA TRP A 172 11.26 13.75 -17.08
C TRP A 172 10.43 14.03 -15.82
N MET A 173 10.31 13.03 -14.91
CA MET A 173 9.61 13.20 -13.63
C MET A 173 10.34 14.21 -12.73
N ARG A 174 11.68 14.08 -12.69
CA ARG A 174 12.52 15.02 -11.95
C ARG A 174 12.34 16.45 -12.44
N LYS A 175 12.37 16.67 -13.77
CA LYS A 175 12.13 17.99 -14.37
C LYS A 175 10.75 18.53 -13.99
N LEU A 176 9.70 17.72 -14.10
CA LEU A 176 8.33 18.11 -13.74
C LEU A 176 8.27 18.59 -12.29
N ILE A 177 8.78 17.81 -11.35
CA ILE A 177 8.69 18.13 -9.93
C ILE A 177 9.61 19.31 -9.57
N THR A 178 10.79 19.43 -10.18
CA THR A 178 11.68 20.58 -9.98
C THR A 178 11.02 21.88 -10.45
N ASN A 179 10.31 21.85 -11.58
CA ASN A 179 9.55 23.04 -12.05
C ASN A 179 8.46 23.44 -11.04
N ILE A 180 7.79 22.45 -10.44
CA ILE A 180 6.80 22.71 -9.37
C ILE A 180 7.47 23.34 -8.14
N PHE A 181 8.63 22.86 -7.71
CA PHE A 181 9.40 23.49 -6.62
C PHE A 181 9.77 24.94 -6.91
N ASN A 182 10.22 25.22 -8.14
CA ASN A 182 10.59 26.57 -8.55
C ASN A 182 9.40 27.53 -8.53
N THR A 183 8.19 27.07 -8.87
CA THR A 183 6.97 27.89 -8.81
C THR A 183 6.50 28.11 -7.37
N LEU A 184 6.87 27.25 -6.45
CA LEU A 184 6.55 27.36 -5.01
C LEU A 184 7.57 28.18 -4.22
N ASN A 185 8.70 28.60 -4.81
CA ASN A 185 9.84 29.23 -4.13
C ASN A 185 10.35 28.40 -2.92
N LEU A 186 10.41 27.06 -3.07
CA LEU A 186 10.75 26.09 -2.03
C LEU A 186 12.16 25.52 -2.19
#